data_89780b797130cbaa0f3b346de90abf68
#
_entry.id   89780b797130cbaa0f3b346de90abf68
#
_cell.length_a   1.000
_cell.length_b   1.000
_cell.length_c   1.000
_cell.angle_alpha   90.00
_cell.angle_beta   90.00
_cell.angle_gamma   90.00
#
_symmetry.space_group_name_H-M   'P 1'
#
loop_
_entity.id
_entity.type
_entity.pdbx_description
1 polymer ?
#
loop_
_entity_poly.entity_id
_entity_poly.type
_entity_poly.pdbx_seq_one_letter_code
_entity_poly.pdbx_strand_id
1 'polypeptide(L)'
;MNDRIGQNLPFGQISGLSFSFFTENQKADWEEDMAREYWKPSNMLAPVPAAIITTSDGEGHTDMMTAAWVGTVCSDPVMVSISVRPSRLTHDYLEKTGEFVINLTTRELAFATDWVGVKSGRDCDKWAEMKLTRLPSRCIETPGIEESPVCLECVVRQKLELGSHDMYVAEVLSTDVDSSLLDENGKLDLRKADLLAYSHGEYFALGDKLGKFGFSVRKKGK
;
A
#
# COMPACT_ATOMS: atom_id res chain seq x y z
N MET A 1 23.57 10.32 -30.17
CA MET A 1 22.31 10.68 -30.84
C MET A 1 21.15 10.11 -30.02
N ASN A 2 20.42 10.96 -29.37
CA ASN A 2 19.24 10.86 -28.50
C ASN A 2 19.44 10.99 -26.98
N ASP A 3 19.91 12.20 -26.62
CA ASP A 3 19.58 12.80 -25.30
C ASP A 3 18.21 13.45 -25.43
N ARG A 4 17.18 12.81 -24.88
CA ARG A 4 15.87 13.42 -24.53
C ARG A 4 15.08 12.58 -23.52
N ILE A 5 15.61 12.38 -22.32
CA ILE A 5 14.80 12.03 -21.16
C ILE A 5 15.40 12.79 -19.97
N GLY A 6 14.81 13.90 -19.57
CA GLY A 6 15.29 14.67 -18.44
C GLY A 6 14.81 16.12 -18.42
N GLN A 7 13.52 16.37 -18.68
CA GLN A 7 12.92 17.64 -18.26
C GLN A 7 11.89 17.33 -17.19
N ASN A 8 12.30 17.58 -15.94
CA ASN A 8 11.40 17.70 -14.81
C ASN A 8 10.43 18.85 -15.10
N LEU A 9 9.23 18.52 -15.55
CA LEU A 9 8.14 19.49 -15.59
C LEU A 9 7.71 19.77 -14.13
N PRO A 10 7.70 21.01 -13.69
CA PRO A 10 7.25 21.36 -12.35
C PRO A 10 5.78 20.92 -12.18
N PHE A 11 5.50 20.14 -11.15
CA PHE A 11 4.19 19.56 -10.80
C PHE A 11 3.07 20.61 -10.54
N GLY A 12 3.38 21.90 -10.67
CA GLY A 12 2.49 23.01 -10.36
C GLY A 12 1.66 23.60 -11.52
N GLN A 13 1.79 23.11 -12.76
CA GLN A 13 1.16 23.76 -13.92
C GLN A 13 0.13 22.94 -14.72
N ILE A 14 -0.36 21.82 -14.19
CA ILE A 14 -1.38 21.01 -14.89
C ILE A 14 -2.82 21.37 -14.46
N SER A 15 -3.03 22.39 -13.64
CA SER A 15 -4.38 22.82 -13.21
C SER A 15 -5.16 23.63 -14.27
N GLY A 16 -4.65 23.78 -15.49
CA GLY A 16 -5.23 24.62 -16.55
C GLY A 16 -5.65 23.91 -17.84
N LEU A 17 -5.63 22.57 -17.91
CA LEU A 17 -6.20 21.87 -19.06
C LEU A 17 -7.72 21.83 -18.93
N SER A 18 -8.38 22.87 -19.47
CA SER A 18 -9.83 22.85 -19.68
C SER A 18 -10.14 21.74 -20.70
N PHE A 19 -11.14 20.91 -20.39
CA PHE A 19 -11.75 19.92 -21.29
C PHE A 19 -12.51 20.62 -22.44
N SER A 20 -11.84 21.46 -23.22
CA SER A 20 -12.45 22.21 -24.34
C SER A 20 -12.25 21.54 -25.71
N PHE A 21 -11.94 20.23 -25.75
CA PHE A 21 -11.76 19.53 -27.03
C PHE A 21 -13.06 19.03 -27.68
N PHE A 22 -14.18 19.11 -26.97
CA PHE A 22 -15.48 18.71 -27.54
C PHE A 22 -16.46 19.88 -27.55
N THR A 23 -17.13 20.10 -28.69
CA THR A 23 -18.21 21.08 -28.76
C THR A 23 -19.42 20.59 -27.94
N GLU A 24 -20.28 21.53 -27.50
CA GLU A 24 -21.48 21.18 -26.71
C GLU A 24 -22.41 20.18 -27.44
N ASN A 25 -22.49 20.26 -28.76
CA ASN A 25 -23.25 19.28 -29.56
C ASN A 25 -22.63 17.88 -29.59
N GLN A 26 -21.30 17.79 -29.57
CA GLN A 26 -20.62 16.48 -29.46
C GLN A 26 -20.77 15.83 -28.08
N LYS A 27 -21.01 16.64 -27.03
CA LYS A 27 -21.33 16.12 -25.70
C LYS A 27 -22.73 15.56 -25.63
N ALA A 28 -23.72 16.23 -26.26
CA ALA A 28 -25.12 15.79 -26.26
C ALA A 28 -25.34 14.45 -26.98
N ASP A 29 -24.66 14.24 -28.13
CA ASP A 29 -24.78 12.99 -28.89
C ASP A 29 -24.14 11.78 -28.22
N TRP A 30 -23.29 11.98 -27.20
CA TRP A 30 -22.63 10.88 -26.45
C TRP A 30 -23.37 10.53 -25.16
N GLU A 31 -24.23 11.40 -24.66
CA GLU A 31 -24.93 11.23 -23.39
C GLU A 31 -26.19 10.34 -23.52
N GLU A 32 -26.78 10.19 -24.72
CA GLU A 32 -28.02 9.43 -24.87
C GLU A 32 -27.90 7.90 -24.98
N ASP A 33 -26.68 7.33 -25.20
CA ASP A 33 -26.54 5.87 -25.47
C ASP A 33 -25.43 5.15 -24.69
N MET A 34 -24.81 5.77 -23.67
CA MET A 34 -23.74 5.15 -22.92
C MET A 34 -24.11 4.91 -21.46
N ALA A 35 -24.17 3.63 -21.08
CA ALA A 35 -24.30 3.17 -19.68
C ALA A 35 -23.07 3.51 -18.82
N ARG A 36 -22.46 4.71 -19.01
CA ARG A 36 -21.28 5.20 -18.31
C ARG A 36 -21.47 6.63 -17.85
N GLU A 37 -21.15 6.88 -16.58
CA GLU A 37 -21.13 8.21 -15.99
C GLU A 37 -19.71 8.78 -15.96
N TYR A 38 -19.57 10.06 -16.28
CA TYR A 38 -18.28 10.77 -16.21
C TYR A 38 -18.17 11.52 -14.88
N TRP A 39 -17.22 11.09 -14.07
CA TRP A 39 -16.98 11.71 -12.77
C TRP A 39 -15.77 12.64 -12.81
N LYS A 40 -15.72 13.58 -11.85
CA LYS A 40 -14.50 14.34 -11.58
C LYS A 40 -13.38 13.38 -11.18
N PRO A 41 -12.10 13.78 -11.37
CA PRO A 41 -10.96 12.96 -10.93
C PRO A 41 -11.14 12.48 -9.49
N SER A 42 -11.02 11.18 -9.28
CA SER A 42 -11.23 10.54 -7.99
C SER A 42 -10.26 9.37 -7.81
N ASN A 43 -10.02 8.99 -6.55
CA ASN A 43 -9.12 7.91 -6.18
C ASN A 43 -9.80 6.53 -6.25
N MET A 44 -10.27 6.17 -7.45
CA MET A 44 -11.03 4.93 -7.69
C MET A 44 -10.18 3.72 -8.05
N LEU A 45 -8.86 3.77 -7.86
CA LEU A 45 -8.01 2.59 -8.04
C LEU A 45 -8.30 1.59 -6.91
N ALA A 46 -9.09 0.57 -7.21
CA ALA A 46 -9.54 -0.45 -6.27
C ALA A 46 -9.71 -1.81 -6.99
N PRO A 47 -9.57 -2.95 -6.30
CA PRO A 47 -9.13 -3.07 -4.90
C PRO A 47 -7.63 -2.82 -4.74
N VAL A 48 -7.22 -2.41 -3.54
CA VAL A 48 -5.83 -2.24 -3.13
C VAL A 48 -5.57 -3.03 -1.85
N PRO A 49 -4.32 -3.36 -1.49
CA PRO A 49 -4.04 -3.95 -0.20
C PRO A 49 -4.42 -2.97 0.92
N ALA A 50 -4.86 -3.49 2.06
CA ALA A 50 -4.82 -2.77 3.32
C ALA A 50 -3.64 -3.32 4.11
N ALA A 51 -2.72 -2.48 4.55
CA ALA A 51 -1.57 -2.93 5.33
C ALA A 51 -1.40 -2.05 6.58
N ILE A 52 -0.92 -2.64 7.67
CA ILE A 52 -0.51 -1.86 8.84
C ILE A 52 0.97 -1.51 8.66
N ILE A 53 1.28 -0.23 8.68
CA ILE A 53 2.64 0.29 8.61
C ILE A 53 3.09 0.59 10.02
N THR A 54 4.14 -0.06 10.49
CA THR A 54 4.79 0.25 11.76
C THR A 54 6.02 1.11 11.53
N THR A 55 6.28 2.04 12.44
CA THR A 55 7.42 2.97 12.41
C THR A 55 7.97 3.17 13.81
N SER A 56 9.22 3.64 13.91
CA SER A 56 9.87 4.01 15.16
C SER A 56 10.48 5.41 15.08
N ASP A 57 10.66 6.06 16.24
CA ASP A 57 11.30 7.36 16.31
C ASP A 57 12.82 7.28 16.52
N GLY A 58 13.38 6.06 16.61
CA GLY A 58 14.79 5.82 16.93
C GLY A 58 15.15 6.00 18.40
N GLU A 59 14.19 6.34 19.27
CA GLU A 59 14.37 6.58 20.71
C GLU A 59 13.58 5.54 21.57
N GLY A 60 13.05 4.50 20.93
CA GLY A 60 12.32 3.42 21.57
C GLY A 60 10.79 3.54 21.50
N HIS A 61 10.24 4.62 20.93
CA HIS A 61 8.80 4.73 20.70
C HIS A 61 8.45 4.20 19.31
N THR A 62 7.34 3.52 19.23
CA THR A 62 6.83 2.93 17.98
C THR A 62 5.36 3.26 17.79
N ASP A 63 4.96 3.52 16.56
CA ASP A 63 3.57 3.75 16.17
C ASP A 63 3.20 2.88 14.98
N MET A 64 1.92 2.79 14.70
CA MET A 64 1.39 2.11 13.54
C MET A 64 0.22 2.88 12.92
N MET A 65 0.03 2.73 11.61
CA MET A 65 -1.16 3.22 10.92
C MET A 65 -1.55 2.28 9.78
N THR A 66 -2.80 2.30 9.40
CA THR A 66 -3.25 1.59 8.19
C THR A 66 -3.01 2.46 6.96
N ALA A 67 -2.40 1.87 5.95
CA ALA A 67 -2.25 2.44 4.63
C ALA A 67 -2.88 1.53 3.57
N ALA A 68 -3.64 2.15 2.67
CA ALA A 68 -4.16 1.53 1.45
C ALA A 68 -3.40 2.00 0.21
N TRP A 69 -2.69 3.13 0.31
CA TRP A 69 -1.80 3.60 -0.75
C TRP A 69 -0.42 2.96 -0.58
N VAL A 70 -0.34 1.66 -0.90
CA VAL A 70 0.83 0.79 -0.76
C VAL A 70 0.96 -0.06 -2.02
N GLY A 71 2.18 -0.23 -2.53
CA GLY A 71 2.39 -1.08 -3.70
C GLY A 71 3.85 -1.43 -3.95
N THR A 72 4.07 -2.53 -4.68
CA THR A 72 5.37 -2.90 -5.22
C THR A 72 5.70 -2.03 -6.43
N VAL A 73 6.89 -1.45 -6.48
CA VAL A 73 7.32 -0.55 -7.56
C VAL A 73 8.51 -1.08 -8.35
N CYS A 74 9.32 -1.99 -7.79
CA CYS A 74 10.44 -2.62 -8.48
C CYS A 74 10.64 -4.04 -7.96
N SER A 75 11.16 -4.93 -8.82
CA SER A 75 11.44 -6.33 -8.48
C SER A 75 12.92 -6.62 -8.24
N ASP A 76 13.83 -5.79 -8.76
CA ASP A 76 15.27 -5.93 -8.58
C ASP A 76 15.94 -4.54 -8.68
N PRO A 77 16.39 -3.93 -7.57
CA PRO A 77 16.14 -4.39 -6.21
C PRO A 77 14.62 -4.43 -5.87
N VAL A 78 14.23 -5.20 -4.86
CA VAL A 78 12.83 -5.24 -4.44
C VAL A 78 12.47 -3.92 -3.76
N MET A 79 11.53 -3.18 -4.34
CA MET A 79 11.11 -1.89 -3.82
C MET A 79 9.59 -1.77 -3.73
N VAL A 80 9.16 -1.05 -2.73
CA VAL A 80 7.75 -0.74 -2.43
C VAL A 80 7.57 0.76 -2.29
N SER A 81 6.33 1.21 -2.35
CA SER A 81 5.96 2.58 -1.98
C SER A 81 4.83 2.58 -0.96
N ILE A 82 4.85 3.57 -0.07
CA ILE A 82 3.74 3.93 0.80
C ILE A 82 3.49 5.44 0.67
N SER A 83 2.23 5.88 0.74
CA SER A 83 1.91 7.30 0.75
C SER A 83 1.26 7.67 2.08
N VAL A 84 1.85 8.62 2.79
CA VAL A 84 1.49 8.99 4.16
C VAL A 84 1.17 10.49 4.21
N ARG A 85 0.08 10.85 4.91
CA ARG A 85 -0.25 12.26 5.13
C ARG A 85 0.73 12.89 6.15
N PRO A 86 1.23 14.12 5.93
CA PRO A 86 2.11 14.81 6.87
C PRO A 86 1.52 14.98 8.28
N SER A 87 0.20 14.92 8.44
CA SER A 87 -0.47 15.01 9.75
C SER A 87 -0.37 13.74 10.61
N ARG A 88 0.07 12.61 10.07
CA ARG A 88 0.19 11.34 10.82
C ARG A 88 1.46 11.29 11.64
N LEU A 89 1.40 10.69 12.84
CA LEU A 89 2.59 10.45 13.67
C LEU A 89 3.62 9.56 12.94
N THR A 90 3.15 8.59 12.20
CA THR A 90 3.95 7.74 11.31
C THR A 90 4.83 8.56 10.35
N HIS A 91 4.31 9.68 9.82
CA HIS A 91 5.11 10.59 8.97
C HIS A 91 6.29 11.18 9.73
N ASP A 92 6.07 11.69 10.96
CA ASP A 92 7.15 12.25 11.77
C ASP A 92 8.26 11.22 12.05
N TYR A 93 7.86 9.96 12.30
CA TYR A 93 8.81 8.88 12.56
C TYR A 93 9.57 8.48 11.28
N LEU A 94 8.91 8.44 10.13
CA LEU A 94 9.57 8.23 8.84
C LEU A 94 10.61 9.30 8.51
N GLU A 95 10.32 10.57 8.85
CA GLU A 95 11.28 11.68 8.65
C GLU A 95 12.51 11.56 9.58
N LYS A 96 12.35 10.92 10.73
CA LYS A 96 13.47 10.72 11.68
C LYS A 96 14.36 9.54 11.31
N THR A 97 13.78 8.40 10.99
CA THR A 97 14.51 7.13 10.86
C THR A 97 14.64 6.63 9.42
N GLY A 98 13.67 6.98 8.56
CA GLY A 98 13.59 6.40 7.23
C GLY A 98 13.28 4.91 7.21
N GLU A 99 12.80 4.34 8.32
CA GLU A 99 12.51 2.92 8.47
C GLU A 99 11.03 2.66 8.69
N PHE A 100 10.53 1.56 8.14
CA PHE A 100 9.19 1.07 8.41
C PHE A 100 9.05 -0.42 8.09
N VAL A 101 8.02 -1.04 8.68
CA VAL A 101 7.62 -2.39 8.30
C VAL A 101 6.22 -2.35 7.69
N ILE A 102 6.04 -3.02 6.55
CA ILE A 102 4.72 -3.30 5.98
C ILE A 102 4.27 -4.64 6.53
N ASN A 103 3.20 -4.61 7.33
CA ASN A 103 2.59 -5.80 7.90
C ASN A 103 1.32 -6.12 7.10
N LEU A 104 1.28 -7.27 6.41
CA LEU A 104 0.09 -7.71 5.69
C LEU A 104 -1.02 -8.03 6.68
N THR A 105 -2.24 -7.70 6.32
CA THR A 105 -3.39 -7.85 7.20
C THR A 105 -4.31 -8.98 6.77
N THR A 106 -4.94 -9.61 7.74
CA THR A 106 -5.81 -10.78 7.58
C THR A 106 -7.24 -10.45 8.01
N ARG A 107 -8.18 -11.35 7.73
CA ARG A 107 -9.55 -11.27 8.26
C ARG A 107 -9.56 -11.09 9.78
N GLU A 108 -8.69 -11.77 10.50
CA GLU A 108 -8.61 -11.69 11.96
C GLU A 108 -8.12 -10.31 12.42
N LEU A 109 -7.24 -9.69 11.65
CA LEU A 109 -6.72 -8.35 11.90
C LEU A 109 -7.65 -7.23 11.40
N ALA A 110 -8.80 -7.54 10.79
CA ALA A 110 -9.66 -6.53 10.15
C ALA A 110 -10.06 -5.39 11.11
N PHE A 111 -10.45 -5.72 12.35
CA PHE A 111 -10.80 -4.71 13.35
C PHE A 111 -9.58 -3.83 13.70
N ALA A 112 -8.43 -4.43 13.97
CA ALA A 112 -7.21 -3.69 14.27
C ALA A 112 -6.79 -2.81 13.09
N THR A 113 -6.90 -3.35 11.87
CA THR A 113 -6.60 -2.63 10.62
C THR A 113 -7.41 -1.34 10.49
N ASP A 114 -8.71 -1.41 10.70
CA ASP A 114 -9.57 -0.22 10.67
C ASP A 114 -9.23 0.74 11.80
N TRP A 115 -9.19 0.23 13.03
CA TRP A 115 -9.00 1.03 14.23
C TRP A 115 -7.69 1.83 14.23
N VAL A 116 -6.56 1.21 13.90
CA VAL A 116 -5.24 1.90 13.88
C VAL A 116 -5.12 2.91 12.72
N GLY A 117 -5.95 2.75 11.68
CA GLY A 117 -6.07 3.72 10.59
C GLY A 117 -6.83 5.00 10.98
N VAL A 118 -7.77 4.89 11.93
CA VAL A 118 -8.60 6.01 12.40
C VAL A 118 -7.96 6.74 13.58
N LYS A 119 -7.50 6.00 14.59
CA LYS A 119 -6.91 6.58 15.81
C LYS A 119 -5.50 7.11 15.59
N SER A 120 -5.14 8.13 16.38
CA SER A 120 -3.80 8.72 16.36
C SER A 120 -2.92 8.11 17.45
N GLY A 121 -1.67 7.76 17.13
CA GLY A 121 -0.68 7.35 18.12
C GLY A 121 -0.22 8.48 19.05
N ARG A 122 -0.62 9.74 18.75
CA ARG A 122 -0.41 10.87 19.68
C ARG A 122 -1.36 10.82 20.87
N ASP A 123 -2.49 10.12 20.74
CA ASP A 123 -3.58 10.12 21.73
C ASP A 123 -3.60 8.84 22.56
N CYS A 124 -3.03 7.75 22.06
CA CYS A 124 -3.10 6.44 22.71
C CYS A 124 -1.97 5.49 22.25
N ASP A 125 -1.67 4.49 23.09
CA ASP A 125 -0.80 3.37 22.72
C ASP A 125 -1.60 2.33 21.92
N LYS A 126 -1.44 2.35 20.60
CA LYS A 126 -2.14 1.45 19.70
C LYS A 126 -1.76 -0.03 19.86
N TRP A 127 -0.53 -0.30 20.33
CA TRP A 127 -0.10 -1.67 20.61
C TRP A 127 -0.90 -2.27 21.76
N ALA A 128 -1.03 -1.51 22.84
CA ALA A 128 -1.78 -1.93 24.01
C ALA A 128 -3.29 -2.06 23.72
N GLU A 129 -3.86 -1.05 23.02
CA GLU A 129 -5.30 -1.03 22.71
C GLU A 129 -5.71 -2.21 21.81
N MET A 130 -4.91 -2.53 20.80
CA MET A 130 -5.20 -3.64 19.88
C MET A 130 -4.62 -4.98 20.34
N LYS A 131 -3.86 -5.00 21.45
CA LYS A 131 -3.20 -6.18 22.00
C LYS A 131 -2.31 -6.88 20.97
N LEU A 132 -1.61 -6.07 20.16
CA LEU A 132 -0.68 -6.58 19.15
C LEU A 132 0.72 -6.73 19.74
N THR A 133 1.43 -7.76 19.28
CA THR A 133 2.76 -8.11 19.74
C THR A 133 3.82 -7.56 18.78
N ARG A 134 4.88 -6.95 19.34
CA ARG A 134 6.01 -6.49 18.53
C ARG A 134 6.86 -7.67 18.09
N LEU A 135 7.03 -7.84 16.79
CA LEU A 135 7.97 -8.78 16.17
C LEU A 135 9.30 -8.05 15.94
N PRO A 136 10.40 -8.45 16.60
CA PRO A 136 11.70 -7.83 16.34
C PRO A 136 12.15 -8.01 14.89
N SER A 137 12.56 -6.91 14.25
CA SER A 137 13.11 -6.94 12.90
C SER A 137 14.55 -7.44 12.88
N ARG A 138 15.04 -7.90 11.74
CA ARG A 138 16.40 -8.42 11.53
C ARG A 138 17.37 -7.37 10.99
N CYS A 139 16.87 -6.48 10.13
CA CYS A 139 17.69 -5.55 9.36
C CYS A 139 17.50 -4.09 9.78
N ILE A 140 16.44 -3.78 10.53
CA ILE A 140 16.09 -2.43 10.98
C ILE A 140 15.66 -2.46 12.46
N GLU A 141 15.56 -1.29 13.11
CA GLU A 141 15.12 -1.22 14.50
C GLU A 141 13.60 -1.17 14.66
N THR A 142 12.88 -0.74 13.62
CA THR A 142 11.42 -0.69 13.63
C THR A 142 10.82 -2.10 13.67
N PRO A 143 9.99 -2.45 14.68
CA PRO A 143 9.41 -3.78 14.79
C PRO A 143 8.27 -4.01 13.80
N GLY A 144 8.10 -5.27 13.38
CA GLY A 144 6.88 -5.77 12.75
C GLY A 144 5.79 -6.10 13.77
N ILE A 145 4.72 -6.75 13.28
CA ILE A 145 3.59 -7.24 14.07
C ILE A 145 3.60 -8.77 14.00
N GLU A 146 3.68 -9.45 15.14
CA GLU A 146 3.78 -10.92 15.20
C GLU A 146 2.51 -11.61 14.65
N GLU A 147 1.35 -11.00 14.81
CA GLU A 147 0.07 -11.50 14.28
C GLU A 147 -0.07 -11.30 12.77
N SER A 148 0.86 -10.59 12.12
CA SER A 148 0.88 -10.43 10.66
C SER A 148 1.51 -11.66 10.01
N PRO A 149 0.88 -12.22 8.96
CA PRO A 149 1.42 -13.42 8.29
C PRO A 149 2.67 -13.14 7.45
N VAL A 150 2.90 -11.87 7.08
CA VAL A 150 4.09 -11.44 6.31
C VAL A 150 4.44 -10.01 6.70
N CYS A 151 5.70 -9.81 7.07
CA CYS A 151 6.27 -8.51 7.41
C CYS A 151 7.41 -8.17 6.43
N LEU A 152 7.39 -6.97 5.84
CA LEU A 152 8.42 -6.47 4.93
C LEU A 152 9.19 -5.35 5.63
N GLU A 153 10.46 -5.58 5.94
CA GLU A 153 11.35 -4.60 6.55
C GLU A 153 11.90 -3.66 5.46
N CYS A 154 11.64 -2.37 5.60
CA CYS A 154 11.87 -1.39 4.54
C CYS A 154 12.72 -0.22 5.01
N VAL A 155 13.61 0.25 4.12
CA VAL A 155 14.37 1.49 4.31
C VAL A 155 14.09 2.44 3.15
N VAL A 156 13.69 3.67 3.47
CA VAL A 156 13.37 4.72 2.51
C VAL A 156 14.59 5.07 1.66
N ARG A 157 14.42 5.11 0.35
CA ARG A 157 15.44 5.52 -0.62
C ARG A 157 15.10 6.86 -1.26
N GLN A 158 13.80 7.17 -1.39
CA GLN A 158 13.34 8.40 -2.00
C GLN A 158 12.03 8.84 -1.38
N LYS A 159 11.85 10.16 -1.23
CA LYS A 159 10.59 10.80 -0.84
C LYS A 159 10.12 11.70 -1.99
N LEU A 160 8.82 11.68 -2.25
CA LEU A 160 8.14 12.54 -3.23
C LEU A 160 6.98 13.25 -2.55
N GLU A 161 7.00 14.58 -2.54
CA GLU A 161 5.91 15.41 -2.01
C GLU A 161 4.83 15.58 -3.08
N LEU A 162 3.65 14.98 -2.87
CA LEU A 162 2.58 14.92 -3.87
C LEU A 162 1.33 15.74 -3.48
N GLY A 163 1.49 16.70 -2.56
CA GLY A 163 0.41 17.55 -2.08
C GLY A 163 -0.23 17.02 -0.80
N SER A 164 -1.33 16.25 -0.86
CA SER A 164 -1.98 15.74 0.36
C SER A 164 -1.23 14.60 1.05
N HIS A 165 -0.31 13.95 0.37
CA HIS A 165 0.51 12.84 0.86
C HIS A 165 1.94 13.00 0.36
N ASP A 166 2.88 12.55 1.18
CA ASP A 166 4.24 12.26 0.76
C ASP A 166 4.33 10.77 0.44
N MET A 167 4.90 10.45 -0.72
CA MET A 167 5.17 9.07 -1.12
C MET A 167 6.61 8.71 -0.79
N TYR A 168 6.78 7.67 -0.01
CA TYR A 168 8.07 7.08 0.35
C TYR A 168 8.30 5.85 -0.52
N VAL A 169 9.35 5.89 -1.35
CA VAL A 169 9.83 4.73 -2.10
C VAL A 169 10.94 4.09 -1.29
N ALA A 170 10.81 2.83 -0.96
CA ALA A 170 11.69 2.12 -0.04
C ALA A 170 12.16 0.79 -0.62
N GLU A 171 13.38 0.41 -0.28
CA GLU A 171 13.94 -0.91 -0.54
C GLU A 171 13.51 -1.87 0.56
N VAL A 172 13.10 -3.08 0.17
CA VAL A 172 12.79 -4.18 1.09
C VAL A 172 14.09 -4.91 1.40
N LEU A 173 14.54 -4.86 2.66
CA LEU A 173 15.78 -5.48 3.11
C LEU A 173 15.56 -6.91 3.60
N SER A 174 14.39 -7.21 4.16
CA SER A 174 14.01 -8.53 4.66
C SER A 174 12.51 -8.74 4.51
N THR A 175 12.13 -9.99 4.35
CA THR A 175 10.74 -10.44 4.40
C THR A 175 10.63 -11.56 5.42
N ASP A 176 9.88 -11.33 6.48
CA ASP A 176 9.50 -12.33 7.46
C ASP A 176 8.17 -12.97 7.05
N VAL A 177 8.04 -14.27 7.18
CA VAL A 177 6.87 -15.05 6.77
C VAL A 177 6.53 -16.06 7.86
N ASP A 178 5.28 -16.08 8.29
CA ASP A 178 4.77 -17.12 9.19
C ASP A 178 4.96 -18.51 8.56
N SER A 179 5.71 -19.36 9.26
CA SER A 179 6.04 -20.70 8.80
C SER A 179 4.81 -21.59 8.54
N SER A 180 3.67 -21.33 9.16
CA SER A 180 2.41 -22.02 8.93
C SER A 180 1.88 -21.86 7.50
N LEU A 181 2.31 -20.79 6.81
CA LEU A 181 1.97 -20.54 5.40
C LEU A 181 2.79 -21.38 4.42
N LEU A 182 3.84 -22.03 4.89
CA LEU A 182 4.66 -22.89 4.05
C LEU A 182 4.04 -24.28 3.93
N ASP A 183 4.23 -24.91 2.79
CA ASP A 183 3.94 -26.33 2.60
C ASP A 183 5.17 -27.18 3.04
N GLU A 184 5.01 -28.50 3.00
CA GLU A 184 6.06 -29.49 3.35
C GLU A 184 7.36 -29.37 2.51
N ASN A 185 7.29 -28.67 1.38
CA ASN A 185 8.44 -28.39 0.53
C ASN A 185 9.01 -26.97 0.74
N GLY A 186 8.53 -26.24 1.75
CA GLY A 186 8.91 -24.85 2.03
C GLY A 186 8.32 -23.82 1.06
N LYS A 187 7.30 -24.18 0.28
CA LYS A 187 6.67 -23.28 -0.68
C LYS A 187 5.55 -22.49 -0.02
N LEU A 188 5.61 -21.18 -0.18
CA LEU A 188 4.61 -20.24 0.35
C LEU A 188 3.22 -20.41 -0.32
N ASP A 189 2.18 -20.52 0.49
CA ASP A 189 0.78 -20.50 0.10
C ASP A 189 0.02 -19.36 0.81
N LEU A 190 0.07 -18.17 0.24
CA LEU A 190 -0.60 -16.96 0.77
C LEU A 190 -2.13 -17.08 0.86
N ARG A 191 -2.75 -18.08 0.25
CA ARG A 191 -4.19 -18.31 0.41
C ARG A 191 -4.58 -18.69 1.83
N LYS A 192 -3.64 -19.33 2.56
CA LYS A 192 -3.83 -19.71 3.97
C LYS A 192 -3.88 -18.49 4.89
N ALA A 193 -3.34 -17.35 4.45
CA ALA A 193 -3.26 -16.14 5.26
C ALA A 193 -4.60 -15.38 5.34
N ASP A 194 -5.59 -15.66 4.49
CA ASP A 194 -6.88 -14.97 4.43
C ASP A 194 -6.74 -13.43 4.43
N LEU A 195 -5.93 -12.94 3.48
CA LEU A 195 -5.55 -11.53 3.38
C LEU A 195 -6.74 -10.63 3.10
N LEU A 196 -6.64 -9.37 3.54
CA LEU A 196 -7.61 -8.31 3.27
C LEU A 196 -7.28 -7.53 1.99
N ALA A 197 -8.34 -7.06 1.34
CA ALA A 197 -8.30 -6.00 0.34
C ALA A 197 -9.19 -4.83 0.78
N TYR A 198 -8.79 -3.61 0.39
CA TYR A 198 -9.58 -2.41 0.60
C TYR A 198 -10.17 -1.94 -0.73
N SER A 199 -11.46 -1.66 -0.75
CA SER A 199 -12.16 -1.17 -1.93
C SER A 199 -13.21 -0.15 -1.53
N HIS A 200 -13.02 1.08 -1.97
CA HIS A 200 -14.00 2.17 -1.86
C HIS A 200 -14.61 2.34 -0.45
N GLY A 201 -13.76 2.37 0.57
CA GLY A 201 -14.19 2.59 1.96
C GLY A 201 -14.53 1.32 2.73
N GLU A 202 -14.41 0.14 2.13
CA GLU A 202 -14.78 -1.13 2.73
C GLU A 202 -13.63 -2.14 2.69
N TYR A 203 -13.62 -3.09 3.62
CA TYR A 203 -12.65 -4.18 3.68
C TYR A 203 -13.29 -5.48 3.19
N PHE A 204 -12.53 -6.23 2.38
CA PHE A 204 -12.98 -7.49 1.80
C PHE A 204 -11.92 -8.57 2.05
N ALA A 205 -12.36 -9.79 2.30
CA ALA A 205 -11.50 -10.96 2.16
C ALA A 205 -11.31 -11.31 0.68
N LEU A 206 -10.18 -11.92 0.34
CA LEU A 206 -9.96 -12.42 -1.01
C LEU A 206 -10.92 -13.59 -1.28
N GLY A 207 -11.51 -13.60 -2.48
CA GLY A 207 -12.41 -14.66 -2.93
C GLY A 207 -11.66 -15.87 -3.53
N ASP A 208 -12.41 -16.66 -4.31
CA ASP A 208 -11.89 -17.87 -4.92
C ASP A 208 -10.76 -17.60 -5.93
N LYS A 209 -9.82 -18.54 -5.97
CA LYS A 209 -8.73 -18.52 -6.93
C LYS A 209 -9.23 -18.74 -8.36
N LEU A 210 -9.07 -17.76 -9.24
CA LEU A 210 -9.49 -17.83 -10.64
C LEU A 210 -8.48 -18.55 -11.53
N GLY A 211 -7.19 -18.51 -11.22
CA GLY A 211 -6.14 -19.15 -12.02
C GLY A 211 -4.73 -18.92 -11.48
N LYS A 212 -3.75 -19.46 -12.18
CA LYS A 212 -2.32 -19.15 -11.95
C LYS A 212 -1.85 -18.17 -13.02
N PHE A 213 -0.84 -17.36 -12.70
CA PHE A 213 -0.20 -16.49 -13.71
C PHE A 213 0.10 -17.27 -14.99
N GLY A 214 -0.27 -16.74 -16.13
CA GLY A 214 -0.13 -17.38 -17.45
C GLY A 214 -1.18 -18.45 -17.77
N PHE A 215 -2.26 -18.62 -16.98
CA PHE A 215 -3.29 -19.62 -17.24
C PHE A 215 -4.03 -19.40 -18.57
N SER A 216 -4.16 -18.14 -19.01
CA SER A 216 -4.89 -17.75 -20.23
C SER A 216 -4.15 -18.14 -21.52
N VAL A 217 -2.82 -18.29 -21.47
CA VAL A 217 -1.97 -18.60 -22.64
C VAL A 217 -1.45 -20.04 -22.65
N ARG A 218 -1.88 -20.87 -21.71
CA ARG A 218 -1.52 -22.30 -21.69
C ARG A 218 -2.10 -23.01 -22.89
N LYS A 219 -1.27 -23.64 -23.71
CA LYS A 219 -1.74 -24.55 -24.74
C LYS A 219 -2.57 -25.65 -24.06
N LYS A 220 -3.81 -25.85 -24.49
CA LYS A 220 -4.60 -27.04 -24.14
C LYS A 220 -3.76 -28.24 -24.64
N GLY A 221 -3.28 -29.08 -23.73
CA GLY A 221 -2.60 -30.29 -24.12
C GLY A 221 -3.50 -31.10 -25.09
N LYS A 222 -2.87 -31.60 -26.17
CA LYS A 222 -3.51 -32.57 -27.05
C LYS A 222 -3.74 -33.87 -26.29
#